data_02c39b8c7ae49693b46fc26dc763b996
#
_entry.id   02c39b8c7ae49693b46fc26dc763b996
#
_cell.length_a   1.000
_cell.length_b   1.000
_cell.length_c   1.000
_cell.angle_alpha   90.00
_cell.angle_beta   90.00
_cell.angle_gamma   90.00
#
_symmetry.space_group_name_H-M   'P 1'
#
loop_
_entity.id
_entity.type
_entity.pdbx_description
1 polymer ?
#
loop_
_entity_poly.entity_id
_entity_poly.type
_entity_poly.pdbx_seq_one_letter_code
_entity_poly.pdbx_strand_id
1 'polypeptide(L)'
;MKIALVAHDKKKNDLIQFSTAYLSTLEKHELYATGTTGQKISEATNLKIHRFQSGPLGGDQEIGAMVANNKMDMVIFFRDPLTPQPHEPDVTALIRLCDVYAIPLATNMGTAEILVKGLERGEFQWRSIIHEQQGEQT
;
A
#
# COMPACT_ATOMS: atom_id res chain seq x y z
N MET A 1 11.73 1.42 2.11
CA MET A 1 10.42 2.01 2.51
C MET A 1 9.43 0.90 2.79
N LYS A 2 8.39 1.20 3.55
CA LYS A 2 7.29 0.27 3.84
C LYS A 2 6.11 0.58 2.94
N ILE A 3 5.70 -0.39 2.13
CA ILE A 3 4.69 -0.24 1.08
C ILE A 3 3.56 -1.23 1.30
N ALA A 4 2.33 -0.75 1.36
CA ALA A 4 1.14 -1.58 1.43
C ALA A 4 0.57 -1.82 0.04
N LEU A 5 0.22 -3.07 -0.25
CA LEU A 5 -0.38 -3.50 -1.51
C LEU A 5 -1.76 -4.07 -1.22
N VAL A 6 -2.78 -3.43 -1.71
CA VAL A 6 -4.18 -3.78 -1.46
C VAL A 6 -4.96 -3.76 -2.78
N ALA A 7 -5.92 -4.64 -2.92
CA ALA A 7 -6.83 -4.62 -4.08
C ALA A 7 -8.19 -5.23 -3.70
N HIS A 8 -9.25 -4.64 -4.22
CA HIS A 8 -10.56 -5.27 -4.25
C HIS A 8 -10.53 -6.52 -5.15
N ASP A 9 -11.44 -7.45 -4.95
CA ASP A 9 -11.39 -8.76 -5.62
C ASP A 9 -11.23 -8.67 -7.14
N LYS A 10 -11.98 -7.78 -7.78
CA LYS A 10 -11.92 -7.60 -9.25
C LYS A 10 -10.63 -6.93 -9.73
N LYS A 11 -9.82 -6.40 -8.82
CA LYS A 11 -8.57 -5.71 -9.14
C LYS A 11 -7.32 -6.49 -8.72
N LYS A 12 -7.49 -7.67 -8.13
CA LYS A 12 -6.35 -8.47 -7.66
C LYS A 12 -5.41 -8.89 -8.78
N ASN A 13 -5.94 -9.27 -9.94
CA ASN A 13 -5.11 -9.63 -11.08
C ASN A 13 -4.28 -8.45 -11.58
N ASP A 14 -4.84 -7.25 -11.60
CA ASP A 14 -4.12 -6.04 -11.97
C ASP A 14 -2.96 -5.78 -11.02
N LEU A 15 -3.19 -5.97 -9.72
CA LEU A 15 -2.15 -5.79 -8.72
C LEU A 15 -1.04 -6.84 -8.85
N ILE A 16 -1.39 -8.09 -9.16
CA ILE A 16 -0.41 -9.15 -9.40
C ILE A 16 0.44 -8.81 -10.63
N GLN A 17 -0.18 -8.36 -11.72
CA GLN A 17 0.54 -7.95 -12.94
C GLN A 17 1.47 -6.77 -12.65
N PHE A 18 0.99 -5.77 -11.92
CA PHE A 18 1.78 -4.63 -11.49
C PHE A 18 3.00 -5.08 -10.66
N SER A 19 2.77 -5.94 -9.68
CA SER A 19 3.84 -6.44 -8.80
C SER A 19 4.88 -7.25 -9.57
N THR A 20 4.45 -8.00 -10.57
CA THR A 20 5.34 -8.76 -11.45
C THR A 20 6.18 -7.82 -12.33
N ALA A 21 5.54 -6.80 -12.91
CA ALA A 21 6.23 -5.84 -13.77
C ALA A 21 7.29 -5.02 -13.02
N TYR A 22 7.02 -4.69 -11.76
CA TYR A 22 7.91 -3.86 -10.93
C TYR A 22 8.62 -4.67 -9.84
N LEU A 23 8.78 -5.97 -10.05
CA LEU A 23 9.39 -6.88 -9.08
C LEU A 23 10.76 -6.40 -8.59
N SER A 24 11.64 -5.99 -9.50
CA SER A 24 13.00 -5.58 -9.16
C SER A 24 13.04 -4.33 -8.27
N THR A 25 12.05 -3.46 -8.38
CA THR A 25 11.93 -2.29 -7.53
C THR A 25 11.32 -2.67 -6.18
N LEU A 26 10.22 -3.41 -6.21
CA LEU A 26 9.48 -3.77 -5.00
C LEU A 26 10.29 -4.66 -4.05
N GLU A 27 11.12 -5.56 -4.57
CA GLU A 27 11.92 -6.46 -3.73
C GLU A 27 12.91 -5.74 -2.82
N LYS A 28 13.23 -4.48 -3.11
CA LYS A 28 14.13 -3.65 -2.30
C LYS A 28 13.46 -3.02 -1.08
N HIS A 29 12.16 -3.20 -0.92
CA HIS A 29 11.36 -2.56 0.12
C HIS A 29 10.62 -3.58 0.96
N GLU A 30 10.15 -3.14 2.13
CA GLU A 30 9.30 -3.95 2.99
C GLU A 30 7.87 -3.88 2.49
N LEU A 31 7.29 -5.03 2.16
CA LEU A 31 5.96 -5.11 1.56
C LEU A 31 4.95 -5.68 2.54
N TYR A 32 3.78 -5.07 2.57
CA TYR A 32 2.64 -5.45 3.38
C TYR A 32 1.43 -5.61 2.46
N ALA A 33 0.57 -6.57 2.76
CA ALA A 33 -0.64 -6.76 1.97
C ALA A 33 -1.73 -7.40 2.82
N THR A 34 -2.98 -7.17 2.43
CA THR A 34 -4.11 -7.83 3.05
C THR A 34 -4.18 -9.30 2.58
N GLY A 35 -4.58 -10.15 3.47
CA GLY A 35 -4.79 -11.59 3.39
C GLY A 35 -4.55 -12.30 2.05
N THR A 36 -5.63 -12.50 1.29
CA THR A 36 -5.60 -13.23 0.02
C THR A 36 -4.74 -12.55 -1.04
N THR A 37 -4.73 -11.22 -1.06
CA THR A 37 -3.89 -10.43 -1.99
C THR A 37 -2.41 -10.72 -1.75
N GLY A 38 -1.98 -10.70 -0.51
CA GLY A 38 -0.59 -10.99 -0.14
C GLY A 38 -0.16 -12.39 -0.55
N GLN A 39 -1.03 -13.38 -0.34
CA GLN A 39 -0.76 -14.75 -0.75
C GLN A 39 -0.59 -14.87 -2.26
N LYS A 40 -1.50 -14.29 -3.03
CA LYS A 40 -1.47 -14.37 -4.49
C LYS A 40 -0.23 -13.68 -5.08
N ILE A 41 0.15 -12.54 -4.55
CA ILE A 41 1.36 -11.84 -4.99
C ILE A 41 2.60 -12.67 -4.67
N SER A 42 2.70 -13.24 -3.47
CA SER A 42 3.82 -14.08 -3.08
C SER A 42 3.96 -15.31 -3.98
N GLU A 43 2.84 -15.95 -4.31
CA GLU A 43 2.83 -17.12 -5.19
C GLU A 43 3.28 -16.77 -6.61
N ALA A 44 2.92 -15.61 -7.12
CA ALA A 44 3.22 -15.20 -8.49
C ALA A 44 4.63 -14.62 -8.64
N THR A 45 5.21 -14.03 -7.60
CA THR A 45 6.43 -13.22 -7.70
C THR A 45 7.57 -13.69 -6.81
N ASN A 46 7.30 -14.54 -5.83
CA ASN A 46 8.22 -14.92 -4.75
C ASN A 46 8.63 -13.73 -3.85
N LEU A 47 7.93 -12.59 -3.94
CA LEU A 47 8.15 -11.47 -3.02
C LEU A 47 7.80 -11.87 -1.60
N LYS A 48 8.61 -11.42 -0.64
CA LYS A 48 8.36 -11.61 0.77
C LYS A 48 7.39 -10.53 1.25
N ILE A 49 6.21 -10.94 1.70
CA ILE A 49 5.13 -10.01 2.05
C ILE A 49 4.62 -10.32 3.46
N HIS A 50 4.52 -9.27 4.28
CA HIS A 50 3.81 -9.34 5.56
C HIS A 50 2.31 -9.27 5.29
N ARG A 51 1.58 -10.32 5.69
CA ARG A 51 0.15 -10.40 5.41
C ARG A 51 -0.68 -10.01 6.64
N PHE A 52 -1.59 -9.06 6.43
CA PHE A 52 -2.63 -8.70 7.38
C PHE A 52 -3.88 -9.55 7.15
N GLN A 53 -4.95 -9.31 7.92
CA GLN A 53 -6.26 -9.87 7.65
C GLN A 53 -6.77 -9.38 6.30
N SER A 54 -7.76 -10.07 5.71
CA SER A 54 -8.44 -9.57 4.53
C SER A 54 -9.14 -8.23 4.86
N GLY A 55 -9.38 -7.40 3.82
CA GLY A 55 -10.00 -6.09 4.01
C GLY A 55 -11.26 -6.13 4.86
N PRO A 56 -12.29 -6.94 4.49
CA PRO A 56 -13.53 -7.03 5.28
C PRO A 56 -13.35 -7.52 6.71
N LEU A 57 -12.25 -8.19 7.02
CA LEU A 57 -11.94 -8.70 8.36
C LEU A 57 -10.99 -7.80 9.15
N GLY A 58 -10.80 -6.56 8.70
CA GLY A 58 -10.02 -5.58 9.43
C GLY A 58 -8.63 -5.27 8.86
N GLY A 59 -8.28 -5.84 7.70
CA GLY A 59 -6.97 -5.59 7.08
C GLY A 59 -6.72 -4.12 6.76
N ASP A 60 -7.74 -3.40 6.29
CA ASP A 60 -7.63 -1.97 6.00
C ASP A 60 -7.36 -1.16 7.27
N GLN A 61 -7.93 -1.56 8.40
CA GLN A 61 -7.69 -0.92 9.70
C GLN A 61 -6.27 -1.17 10.19
N GLU A 62 -5.73 -2.36 9.96
CA GLU A 62 -4.34 -2.68 10.32
C GLU A 62 -3.36 -1.79 9.55
N ILE A 63 -3.60 -1.59 8.25
CA ILE A 63 -2.80 -0.68 7.43
C ILE A 63 -2.97 0.76 7.93
N GLY A 64 -4.19 1.18 8.21
CA GLY A 64 -4.49 2.50 8.74
C GLY A 64 -3.77 2.79 10.05
N ALA A 65 -3.67 1.80 10.93
CA ALA A 65 -2.94 1.94 12.19
C ALA A 65 -1.44 2.19 11.92
N MET A 66 -0.84 1.51 10.96
CA MET A 66 0.56 1.76 10.57
C MET A 66 0.74 3.15 9.98
N VAL A 67 -0.21 3.62 9.17
CA VAL A 67 -0.20 4.99 8.63
C VAL A 67 -0.25 5.99 9.77
N ALA A 68 -1.19 5.83 10.69
CA ALA A 68 -1.37 6.74 11.83
C ALA A 68 -0.17 6.76 12.77
N ASN A 69 0.59 5.66 12.86
CA ASN A 69 1.79 5.57 13.68
C ASN A 69 3.08 5.91 12.90
N ASN A 70 2.94 6.48 11.71
CA ASN A 70 4.05 6.88 10.83
C ASN A 70 4.99 5.71 10.49
N LYS A 71 4.42 4.52 10.31
CA LYS A 71 5.17 3.29 9.99
C LYS A 71 4.86 2.75 8.59
N MET A 72 4.18 3.53 7.76
CA MET A 72 3.89 3.18 6.37
C MET A 72 4.29 4.35 5.49
N ASP A 73 4.99 4.07 4.38
CA ASP A 73 5.54 5.13 3.51
C ASP A 73 4.76 5.31 2.22
N MET A 74 4.02 4.30 1.79
CA MET A 74 3.25 4.34 0.54
C MET A 74 2.13 3.32 0.61
N VAL A 75 0.97 3.66 0.06
CA VAL A 75 -0.16 2.72 -0.07
C VAL A 75 -0.56 2.64 -1.54
N ILE A 76 -0.58 1.42 -2.06
CA ILE A 76 -1.10 1.13 -3.41
C ILE A 76 -2.37 0.30 -3.20
N PHE A 77 -3.50 0.93 -3.49
CA PHE A 77 -4.82 0.35 -3.24
C PHE A 77 -5.65 0.38 -4.54
N PHE A 78 -5.64 -0.71 -5.28
CA PHE A 78 -6.41 -0.81 -6.51
C PHE A 78 -7.88 -1.01 -6.18
N ARG A 79 -8.65 0.07 -6.27
CA ARG A 79 -10.06 0.09 -5.93
C ARG A 79 -10.93 -0.34 -7.10
N ASP A 80 -12.04 -1.01 -6.77
CA ASP A 80 -13.13 -1.25 -7.70
C ASP A 80 -14.23 -0.23 -7.39
N PRO A 81 -14.35 0.85 -8.18
CA PRO A 81 -15.33 1.90 -7.90
C PRO A 81 -16.76 1.53 -8.32
N LEU A 82 -16.92 0.41 -9.01
CA LEU A 82 -18.22 0.01 -9.59
C LEU A 82 -18.93 -1.04 -8.76
N THR A 83 -18.28 -1.61 -7.75
CA THR A 83 -18.87 -2.66 -6.91
C THR A 83 -18.85 -2.21 -5.45
N PRO A 84 -20.03 -2.10 -4.80
CA PRO A 84 -20.08 -1.79 -3.36
C PRO A 84 -19.32 -2.83 -2.53
N GLN A 85 -18.59 -2.37 -1.53
CA GLN A 85 -17.82 -3.23 -0.63
C GLN A 85 -18.43 -3.20 0.78
N PRO A 86 -18.43 -4.34 1.50
CA PRO A 86 -18.97 -4.36 2.86
C PRO A 86 -18.17 -3.50 3.84
N HIS A 87 -16.92 -3.17 3.52
CA HIS A 87 -16.00 -2.41 4.37
C HIS A 87 -15.68 -1.02 3.80
N GLU A 88 -16.61 -0.41 3.04
CA GLU A 88 -16.42 0.95 2.48
C GLU A 88 -16.05 2.00 3.53
N PRO A 89 -16.64 2.01 4.75
CA PRO A 89 -16.22 2.97 5.77
C PRO A 89 -14.73 2.84 6.13
N ASP A 90 -14.19 1.63 6.16
CA ASP A 90 -12.78 1.38 6.45
C ASP A 90 -11.89 1.87 5.31
N VAL A 91 -12.31 1.68 4.07
CA VAL A 91 -11.61 2.17 2.88
C VAL A 91 -11.52 3.71 2.91
N THR A 92 -12.65 4.36 3.18
CA THR A 92 -12.71 5.82 3.29
C THR A 92 -11.82 6.34 4.41
N ALA A 93 -11.81 5.66 5.55
CA ALA A 93 -10.97 6.01 6.69
C ALA A 93 -9.48 5.89 6.35
N LEU A 94 -9.07 4.84 5.64
CA LEU A 94 -7.69 4.65 5.21
C LEU A 94 -7.23 5.76 4.28
N ILE A 95 -8.07 6.13 3.30
CA ILE A 95 -7.77 7.23 2.37
C ILE A 95 -7.57 8.53 3.14
N ARG A 96 -8.46 8.82 4.09
CA ARG A 96 -8.35 10.02 4.93
C ARG A 96 -7.05 10.05 5.73
N LEU A 97 -6.66 8.92 6.31
CA LEU A 97 -5.41 8.82 7.06
C LEU A 97 -4.19 9.08 6.18
N CYS A 98 -4.19 8.57 4.97
CA CYS A 98 -3.11 8.87 4.02
C CYS A 98 -3.00 10.37 3.74
N ASP A 99 -4.12 11.05 3.59
CA ASP A 99 -4.12 12.51 3.39
C ASP A 99 -3.63 13.26 4.64
N VAL A 100 -4.09 12.85 5.83
CA VAL A 100 -3.68 13.47 7.10
C VAL A 100 -2.17 13.38 7.30
N TYR A 101 -1.57 12.24 6.97
CA TYR A 101 -0.15 11.98 7.22
C TYR A 101 0.72 12.13 5.98
N ALA A 102 0.16 12.67 4.88
CA ALA A 102 0.89 12.89 3.61
C ALA A 102 1.55 11.63 3.09
N ILE A 103 0.84 10.50 3.16
CA ILE A 103 1.30 9.24 2.60
C ILE A 103 0.88 9.15 1.14
N PRO A 104 1.82 8.94 0.19
CA PRO A 104 1.45 8.72 -1.21
C PRO A 104 0.48 7.54 -1.32
N LEU A 105 -0.64 7.76 -2.02
CA LEU A 105 -1.69 6.77 -2.21
C LEU A 105 -2.03 6.67 -3.69
N ALA A 106 -1.92 5.47 -4.25
CA ALA A 106 -2.40 5.18 -5.60
C ALA A 106 -3.66 4.32 -5.52
N THR A 107 -4.74 4.75 -6.17
CA THR A 107 -5.99 4.00 -6.19
C THR A 107 -6.23 3.29 -7.53
N ASN A 108 -5.29 3.41 -8.46
CA ASN A 108 -5.37 2.78 -9.78
C ASN A 108 -3.96 2.55 -10.34
N MET A 109 -3.90 1.78 -11.43
CA MET A 109 -2.63 1.39 -12.07
C MET A 109 -1.83 2.60 -12.53
N GLY A 110 -2.45 3.60 -13.14
CA GLY A 110 -1.75 4.76 -13.68
C GLY A 110 -1.00 5.52 -12.61
N THR A 111 -1.64 5.81 -11.49
CA THR A 111 -0.99 6.49 -10.37
C THR A 111 0.11 5.61 -9.75
N ALA A 112 -0.17 4.31 -9.60
CA ALA A 112 0.80 3.37 -9.03
C ALA A 112 2.10 3.31 -9.83
N GLU A 113 2.02 3.30 -11.15
CA GLU A 113 3.20 3.31 -12.01
C GLU A 113 4.06 4.56 -11.81
N ILE A 114 3.43 5.72 -11.70
CA ILE A 114 4.15 6.98 -11.45
C ILE A 114 4.83 6.94 -10.09
N LEU A 115 4.15 6.45 -9.05
CA LEU A 115 4.72 6.36 -7.71
C LEU A 115 5.93 5.41 -7.68
N VAL A 116 5.84 4.26 -8.33
CA VAL A 116 6.93 3.29 -8.34
C VAL A 116 8.13 3.84 -9.14
N LYS A 117 7.89 4.54 -10.24
CA LYS A 117 8.96 5.19 -10.99
C LYS A 117 9.63 6.28 -10.17
N GLY A 118 8.86 7.06 -9.40
CA GLY A 118 9.42 8.02 -8.46
C GLY A 118 10.26 7.34 -7.38
N LEU A 119 9.80 6.20 -6.88
CA LEU A 119 10.53 5.39 -5.91
C LEU A 119 11.88 4.92 -6.47
N GLU A 120 11.92 4.46 -7.72
CA GLU A 120 13.15 4.05 -8.40
C GLU A 120 14.17 5.20 -8.51
N ARG A 121 13.68 6.43 -8.66
CA ARG A 121 14.51 7.63 -8.77
C ARG A 121 14.90 8.25 -7.43
N GLY A 122 14.44 7.67 -6.31
CA GLY A 122 14.71 8.21 -4.98
C GLY A 122 13.95 9.49 -4.66
N GLU A 123 12.83 9.77 -5.31
CA GLU A 123 12.10 11.03 -5.16
C GLU A 123 11.33 11.14 -3.83
N PHE A 124 11.25 10.07 -3.03
CA PHE A 124 10.56 10.06 -1.75
C PHE A 124 11.48 10.22 -0.54
N GLN A 125 12.71 10.68 -0.73
CA GLN A 125 13.67 10.85 0.37
C GLN A 125 13.23 11.86 1.43
N TRP A 126 12.38 12.83 1.07
CA TRP A 126 11.81 13.79 2.01
C TRP A 126 11.04 13.11 3.14
N ARG A 127 10.50 11.93 2.90
CA ARG A 127 9.78 11.17 3.94
C ARG A 127 10.71 10.76 5.08
N SER A 128 11.93 10.40 4.79
CA SER A 128 12.92 10.10 5.84
C SER A 128 13.18 11.33 6.71
N ILE A 129 13.27 12.50 6.11
CA ILE A 129 13.46 13.77 6.84
C ILE A 129 12.26 14.04 7.76
N ILE A 130 11.05 13.86 7.28
CA ILE A 130 9.82 14.04 8.07
C ILE A 130 9.78 13.04 9.24
N HIS A 131 10.15 11.77 9.00
CA HIS A 131 10.21 10.76 10.04
C HIS A 131 11.20 11.14 11.15
N GLU A 132 12.38 11.63 10.79
CA GLU A 132 13.37 12.08 11.74
C GLU A 132 12.85 13.24 12.59
N GLN A 133 12.23 14.25 11.95
CA GLN A 133 11.67 15.39 12.66
C GLN A 133 10.55 14.99 13.63
N GLN A 134 9.68 14.08 13.23
CA GLN A 134 8.61 13.59 14.10
C GLN A 134 9.17 12.77 15.26
N GLY A 135 10.21 12.00 15.04
CA GLY A 135 10.91 11.25 16.08
C GLY A 135 11.52 12.19 17.13
N GLU A 136 12.08 13.31 16.72
CA GLU A 136 12.66 14.32 17.61
C GLU A 136 11.61 15.06 18.46
N GLN A 137 10.37 15.13 17.99
CA GLN A 137 9.27 15.81 18.69
C GLN A 137 8.59 14.92 19.74
N THR A 138 8.87 13.65 19.74
CA THR A 138 8.30 12.72 20.70
C THR A 138 9.30 12.39 21.82
#